data_e0c41cc5fe195a9ca6f0b35d6b0657d9
#
_entry.id   e0c41cc5fe195a9ca6f0b35d6b0657d9
#
_cell.length_a   1.000
_cell.length_b   1.000
_cell.length_c   1.000
_cell.angle_alpha   90.00
_cell.angle_beta   90.00
_cell.angle_gamma   90.00
#
_symmetry.space_group_name_H-M   'P 1'
#
loop_
_entity.id
_entity.type
_entity.pdbx_description
1 polymer ?
#
loop_
_entity_poly.entity_id
_entity_poly.type
_entity_poly.pdbx_seq_one_letter_code
_entity_poly.pdbx_strand_id
1 'polypeptide(L)'
;MARAEDKTVLIVDDEPNVRDYLRMILEDAGFRVVTAGDGEEALQRIRESPPDFISLDLIMPRRSGHRLLLDLKHDRILGRIPVLIVTAHAHDELGRQDLQDILDGAVMSGPGTYLEKPVNPESYVRAIARALDIEPPPAQTPRARLQTEIEHSMAGASSDALREALAVLRRAKTKGES
;
A
#
# COMPACT_ATOMS: atom_id res chain seq x y z
N MET A 1 -21.90 -7.32 4.32
CA MET A 1 -20.45 -7.53 4.40
C MET A 1 -19.77 -6.21 4.07
N ALA A 2 -18.74 -5.84 4.81
CA ALA A 2 -18.00 -4.61 4.55
C ALA A 2 -17.26 -4.73 3.19
N ARG A 3 -17.22 -3.64 2.42
CA ARG A 3 -16.60 -3.59 1.09
C ARG A 3 -15.30 -2.80 1.18
N ALA A 4 -14.39 -2.99 0.23
CA ALA A 4 -13.14 -2.24 0.18
C ALA A 4 -13.36 -0.71 0.13
N GLU A 5 -14.40 -0.27 -0.59
CA GLU A 5 -14.80 1.15 -0.72
C GLU A 5 -15.22 1.82 0.60
N ASP A 6 -15.60 1.01 1.61
CA ASP A 6 -15.97 1.50 2.94
C ASP A 6 -14.75 1.60 3.87
N LYS A 7 -13.59 1.10 3.44
CA LYS A 7 -12.37 0.99 4.23
C LYS A 7 -11.32 2.00 3.83
N THR A 8 -10.72 2.62 4.85
CA THR A 8 -9.62 3.59 4.68
C THR A 8 -8.30 2.96 5.12
N VAL A 9 -7.32 2.95 4.23
CA VAL A 9 -5.96 2.48 4.49
C VAL A 9 -5.01 3.67 4.55
N LEU A 10 -4.24 3.79 5.63
CA LEU A 10 -3.14 4.75 5.73
C LEU A 10 -1.84 4.07 5.30
N ILE A 11 -1.14 4.66 4.32
CA ILE A 11 0.20 4.24 3.90
C ILE A 11 1.21 5.21 4.51
N VAL A 12 2.19 4.67 5.23
CA VAL A 12 3.27 5.43 5.86
C VAL A 12 4.60 4.94 5.31
N ASP A 13 5.26 5.76 4.52
CA ASP A 13 6.53 5.44 3.84
C ASP A 13 7.23 6.76 3.48
N ASP A 14 8.53 6.89 3.66
CA ASP A 14 9.26 8.15 3.37
C ASP A 14 9.57 8.32 1.88
N GLU A 15 9.53 7.24 1.10
CA GLU A 15 9.77 7.28 -0.35
C GLU A 15 8.50 7.65 -1.13
N PRO A 16 8.42 8.84 -1.78
CA PRO A 16 7.22 9.27 -2.50
C PRO A 16 6.78 8.28 -3.59
N ASN A 17 7.74 7.73 -4.34
CA ASN A 17 7.44 6.79 -5.43
C ASN A 17 6.85 5.48 -4.91
N VAL A 18 7.30 5.00 -3.75
CA VAL A 18 6.75 3.80 -3.10
C VAL A 18 5.35 4.07 -2.59
N ARG A 19 5.13 5.23 -1.92
CA ARG A 19 3.80 5.64 -1.49
C ARG A 19 2.81 5.71 -2.64
N ASP A 20 3.20 6.34 -3.75
CA ASP A 20 2.34 6.49 -4.94
C ASP A 20 2.02 5.13 -5.58
N TYR A 21 3.01 4.24 -5.63
CA TYR A 21 2.83 2.88 -6.13
C TYR A 21 1.86 2.07 -5.26
N LEU A 22 2.06 2.07 -3.95
CA LEU A 22 1.18 1.36 -3.01
C LEU A 22 -0.24 1.95 -2.99
N ARG A 23 -0.35 3.29 -3.09
CA ARG A 23 -1.63 3.97 -3.21
C ARG A 23 -2.40 3.51 -4.44
N MET A 24 -1.76 3.53 -5.61
CA MET A 24 -2.37 3.09 -6.86
C MET A 24 -2.91 1.65 -6.75
N ILE A 25 -2.12 0.72 -6.18
CA ILE A 25 -2.54 -0.66 -5.97
C ILE A 25 -3.82 -0.75 -5.13
N LEU A 26 -3.93 0.02 -4.05
CA LEU A 26 -5.06 -0.04 -3.14
C LEU A 26 -6.28 0.70 -3.69
N GLU A 27 -6.11 1.83 -4.35
CA GLU A 27 -7.19 2.55 -5.02
C GLU A 27 -7.78 1.70 -6.14
N ASP A 28 -6.96 1.01 -6.95
CA ASP A 28 -7.41 0.05 -7.95
C ASP A 28 -8.18 -1.13 -7.35
N ALA A 29 -7.84 -1.51 -6.13
CA ALA A 29 -8.56 -2.52 -5.36
C ALA A 29 -9.84 -1.98 -4.68
N GLY A 30 -10.14 -0.69 -4.84
CA GLY A 30 -11.35 -0.03 -4.34
C GLY A 30 -11.24 0.53 -2.92
N PHE A 31 -10.07 0.52 -2.28
CA PHE A 31 -9.88 1.12 -0.96
C PHE A 31 -9.80 2.64 -1.04
N ARG A 32 -10.23 3.32 0.02
CA ARG A 32 -9.86 4.71 0.25
C ARG A 32 -8.46 4.78 0.84
N VAL A 33 -7.60 5.62 0.27
CA VAL A 33 -6.20 5.69 0.67
C VAL A 33 -5.83 7.07 1.18
N VAL A 34 -5.14 7.09 2.30
CA VAL A 34 -4.48 8.28 2.87
C VAL A 34 -3.00 7.97 2.98
N THR A 35 -2.13 8.94 2.78
CA THR A 35 -0.67 8.72 2.81
C THR A 35 -0.01 9.65 3.81
N ALA A 36 1.10 9.22 4.39
CA ALA A 36 1.97 10.05 5.24
C ALA A 36 3.45 9.76 4.90
N GLY A 37 4.28 10.77 4.93
CA GLY A 37 5.70 10.67 4.62
C GLY A 37 6.59 10.35 5.82
N ASP A 38 6.06 10.41 7.02
CA ASP A 38 6.76 10.06 8.26
C ASP A 38 5.77 9.70 9.37
N GLY A 39 6.33 9.26 10.51
CA GLY A 39 5.52 8.81 11.64
C GLY A 39 4.77 9.94 12.37
N GLU A 40 5.26 11.17 12.33
CA GLU A 40 4.62 12.32 12.98
C GLU A 40 3.39 12.78 12.17
N GLU A 41 3.54 12.91 10.86
CA GLU A 41 2.42 13.15 9.96
C GLU A 41 1.36 12.05 10.06
N ALA A 42 1.81 10.78 10.09
CA ALA A 42 0.94 9.63 10.25
C ALA A 42 0.13 9.71 11.55
N LEU A 43 0.78 9.98 12.68
CA LEU A 43 0.11 10.07 13.98
C LEU A 43 -0.90 11.21 14.02
N GLN A 44 -0.60 12.36 13.41
CA GLN A 44 -1.54 13.46 13.28
C GLN A 44 -2.79 13.02 12.49
N ARG A 45 -2.61 12.43 11.30
CA ARG A 45 -3.72 11.95 10.46
C ARG A 45 -4.57 10.90 11.17
N ILE A 46 -3.94 9.97 11.89
CA ILE A 46 -4.65 8.93 12.66
C ILE A 46 -5.51 9.54 13.76
N ARG A 47 -5.04 10.59 14.43
CA ARG A 47 -5.81 11.30 15.47
C ARG A 47 -6.97 12.11 14.90
N GLU A 48 -6.79 12.71 13.73
CA GLU A 48 -7.83 13.48 13.05
C GLU A 48 -8.93 12.57 12.51
N SER A 49 -8.54 11.45 11.89
CA SER A 49 -9.45 10.48 11.29
C SER A 49 -8.81 9.08 11.32
N PRO A 50 -9.13 8.25 12.33
CA PRO A 50 -8.56 6.92 12.45
C PRO A 50 -8.84 6.06 11.21
N PRO A 51 -7.82 5.49 10.56
CA PRO A 51 -8.00 4.58 9.43
C PRO A 51 -8.46 3.20 9.91
N ASP A 52 -8.99 2.40 9.00
CA ASP A 52 -9.32 0.99 9.28
C ASP A 52 -8.08 0.10 9.29
N PHE A 53 -7.01 0.53 8.62
CA PHE A 53 -5.77 -0.24 8.45
C PHE A 53 -4.57 0.68 8.23
N ILE A 54 -3.39 0.23 8.66
CA ILE A 54 -2.12 0.96 8.46
C ILE A 54 -1.12 0.05 7.75
N SER A 55 -0.57 0.52 6.64
CA SER A 55 0.62 -0.04 5.97
C SER A 55 1.82 0.82 6.34
N LEU A 56 2.80 0.25 7.03
CA LEU A 56 3.88 1.01 7.68
C LEU A 56 5.25 0.52 7.24
N ASP A 57 6.08 1.41 6.71
CA ASP A 57 7.52 1.18 6.64
C ASP A 57 8.16 1.48 8.00
N LEU A 58 8.91 0.51 8.52
CA LEU A 58 9.66 0.69 9.77
C LEU A 58 10.97 1.44 9.56
N ILE A 59 11.59 1.27 8.38
CA ILE A 59 12.93 1.81 8.09
C ILE A 59 12.78 3.16 7.40
N MET A 60 12.41 4.14 8.19
CA MET A 60 12.35 5.53 7.77
C MET A 60 13.39 6.37 8.54
N PRO A 61 13.88 7.50 7.98
CA PRO A 61 14.75 8.42 8.70
C PRO A 61 14.18 8.79 10.07
N ARG A 62 15.08 9.01 11.06
CA ARG A 62 14.72 9.39 12.44
C ARG A 62 13.89 8.36 13.21
N ARG A 63 13.91 7.09 12.80
CA ARG A 63 13.16 5.99 13.44
C ARG A 63 11.65 6.26 13.59
N SER A 64 11.09 7.03 12.67
CA SER A 64 9.71 7.48 12.79
C SER A 64 8.69 6.35 12.70
N GLY A 65 8.97 5.29 11.93
CA GLY A 65 8.12 4.10 11.83
C GLY A 65 8.04 3.29 13.13
N HIS A 66 9.17 3.04 13.78
CA HIS A 66 9.23 2.35 15.07
C HIS A 66 8.50 3.14 16.16
N ARG A 67 8.74 4.45 16.21
CA ARG A 67 8.10 5.32 17.20
C ARG A 67 6.58 5.35 17.01
N LEU A 68 6.13 5.49 15.78
CA LEU A 68 4.70 5.43 15.47
C LEU A 68 4.07 4.13 15.97
N LEU A 69 4.71 3.00 15.71
CA LEU A 69 4.20 1.70 16.15
C LEU A 69 4.12 1.60 17.68
N LEU A 70 5.11 2.13 18.40
CA LEU A 70 5.10 2.19 19.86
C LEU A 70 3.99 3.13 20.38
N ASP A 71 3.84 4.29 19.78
CA ASP A 71 2.80 5.26 20.16
C ASP A 71 1.39 4.68 19.95
N LEU A 72 1.17 3.95 18.85
CA LEU A 72 -0.07 3.23 18.60
C LEU A 72 -0.32 2.14 19.66
N LYS A 73 0.68 1.36 20.03
CA LYS A 73 0.54 0.30 21.04
C LYS A 73 0.15 0.82 22.43
N HIS A 74 0.66 1.99 22.81
CA HIS A 74 0.36 2.58 24.11
C HIS A 74 -1.05 3.22 24.16
N ASP A 75 -1.69 3.44 23.03
CA ASP A 75 -3.05 3.96 22.96
C ASP A 75 -4.06 2.81 22.87
N ARG A 76 -5.04 2.79 23.80
CA ARG A 76 -6.03 1.72 23.89
C ARG A 76 -7.01 1.65 22.70
N ILE A 77 -7.20 2.76 22.02
CA ILE A 77 -8.11 2.86 20.87
C ILE A 77 -7.34 2.63 19.59
N LEU A 78 -6.24 3.37 19.40
CA LEU A 78 -5.41 3.33 18.19
C LEU A 78 -4.65 2.00 18.05
N GLY A 79 -4.28 1.37 19.17
CA GLY A 79 -3.63 0.06 19.19
C GLY A 79 -4.50 -1.10 18.68
N ARG A 80 -5.78 -0.86 18.40
CA ARG A 80 -6.67 -1.85 17.77
C ARG A 80 -6.65 -1.80 16.25
N ILE A 81 -6.08 -0.76 15.67
CA ILE A 81 -5.95 -0.64 14.21
C ILE A 81 -4.92 -1.66 13.74
N PRO A 82 -5.27 -2.57 12.82
CA PRO A 82 -4.33 -3.54 12.29
C PRO A 82 -3.23 -2.86 11.48
N VAL A 83 -1.98 -3.31 11.66
CA VAL A 83 -0.80 -2.76 11.00
C VAL A 83 -0.11 -3.86 10.20
N LEU A 84 0.16 -3.60 8.93
CA LEU A 84 1.03 -4.39 8.06
C LEU A 84 2.38 -3.67 7.93
N ILE A 85 3.45 -4.38 8.23
CA ILE A 85 4.80 -3.86 8.06
C ILE A 85 5.26 -4.14 6.63
N VAL A 86 5.71 -3.10 5.93
CA VAL A 86 6.28 -3.19 4.58
C VAL A 86 7.69 -2.65 4.61
N THR A 87 8.70 -3.50 4.48
CA THR A 87 10.11 -3.11 4.69
C THR A 87 11.05 -3.73 3.66
N ALA A 88 12.15 -3.05 3.35
CA ALA A 88 13.20 -3.55 2.47
C ALA A 88 14.14 -4.59 3.14
N HIS A 89 14.12 -4.69 4.47
CA HIS A 89 15.14 -5.40 5.25
C HIS A 89 14.56 -6.50 6.16
N ALA A 90 13.54 -7.22 5.68
CA ALA A 90 12.92 -8.30 6.46
C ALA A 90 13.88 -9.47 6.78
N HIS A 91 15.01 -9.57 6.09
CA HIS A 91 15.99 -10.66 6.23
C HIS A 91 17.28 -10.29 6.97
N ASP A 92 17.51 -9.03 7.32
CA ASP A 92 18.67 -8.64 8.10
C ASP A 92 18.53 -9.09 9.57
N GLU A 93 19.59 -9.68 10.16
CA GLU A 93 19.57 -10.20 11.54
C GLU A 93 19.24 -9.10 12.57
N LEU A 94 19.66 -7.86 12.33
CA LEU A 94 19.30 -6.70 13.15
C LEU A 94 17.81 -6.33 12.99
N GLY A 95 17.26 -6.41 11.79
CA GLY A 95 15.84 -6.14 11.51
C GLY A 95 14.94 -7.21 12.13
N ARG A 96 15.37 -8.46 12.21
CA ARG A 96 14.58 -9.56 12.82
C ARG A 96 14.47 -9.43 14.33
N GLN A 97 15.54 -9.08 15.03
CA GLN A 97 15.51 -8.93 16.49
C GLN A 97 14.66 -7.72 16.89
N ASP A 98 14.86 -6.57 16.24
CA ASP A 98 14.03 -5.39 16.47
C ASP A 98 12.56 -5.64 16.09
N LEU A 99 12.31 -6.38 15.01
CA LEU A 99 10.95 -6.78 14.61
C LEU A 99 10.32 -7.75 15.60
N GLN A 100 11.07 -8.71 16.12
CA GLN A 100 10.56 -9.71 17.05
C GLN A 100 10.21 -9.08 18.40
N ASP A 101 11.05 -8.20 18.92
CA ASP A 101 10.80 -7.44 20.15
C ASP A 101 9.61 -6.47 20.01
N ILE A 102 9.38 -5.97 18.80
CA ILE A 102 8.24 -5.12 18.47
C ILE A 102 6.97 -5.94 18.25
N LEU A 103 7.07 -7.13 17.66
CA LEU A 103 5.93 -8.00 17.34
C LEU A 103 5.45 -8.80 18.56
N ASP A 104 6.29 -9.12 19.54
CA ASP A 104 5.90 -9.83 20.77
C ASP A 104 4.89 -9.07 21.64
N GLY A 105 4.57 -7.84 21.26
CA GLY A 105 3.47 -7.06 21.82
C GLY A 105 2.50 -6.48 20.78
N ALA A 106 2.61 -6.80 19.49
CA ALA A 106 1.80 -6.17 18.46
C ALA A 106 0.50 -6.91 18.14
N VAL A 107 -0.50 -6.14 17.73
CA VAL A 107 -1.88 -6.53 17.45
C VAL A 107 -2.04 -7.56 16.32
N MET A 108 -0.96 -7.90 15.60
CA MET A 108 -0.98 -8.94 14.57
C MET A 108 0.09 -10.00 14.85
N SER A 109 -0.32 -11.10 15.46
CA SER A 109 0.45 -12.33 15.52
C SER A 109 0.00 -13.25 14.38
N GLY A 110 0.88 -13.56 13.43
CA GLY A 110 0.58 -14.54 12.39
C GLY A 110 1.37 -14.36 11.09
N PRO A 111 1.38 -15.38 10.21
CA PRO A 111 1.98 -15.26 8.88
C PRO A 111 1.21 -14.22 8.07
N GLY A 112 1.89 -13.16 7.61
CA GLY A 112 1.32 -12.04 6.87
C GLY A 112 1.37 -10.70 7.60
N THR A 113 2.10 -10.61 8.70
CA THR A 113 2.29 -9.38 9.49
C THR A 113 3.29 -8.43 8.82
N TYR A 114 4.11 -8.92 7.90
CA TYR A 114 5.07 -8.12 7.15
C TYR A 114 5.16 -8.56 5.69
N LEU A 115 5.49 -7.61 4.81
CA LEU A 115 5.83 -7.84 3.42
C LEU A 115 7.17 -7.19 3.12
N GLU A 116 7.97 -7.87 2.30
CA GLU A 116 9.24 -7.36 1.82
C GLU A 116 9.07 -6.57 0.53
N LYS A 117 9.77 -5.45 0.42
CA LYS A 117 9.88 -4.68 -0.83
C LYS A 117 10.83 -5.42 -1.81
N PRO A 118 10.53 -5.52 -3.11
CA PRO A 118 9.38 -4.95 -3.80
C PRO A 118 8.07 -5.71 -3.54
N VAL A 119 7.02 -5.00 -3.25
CA VAL A 119 5.72 -5.57 -2.86
C VAL A 119 5.00 -6.16 -4.07
N ASN A 120 4.57 -7.40 -3.95
CA ASN A 120 3.66 -8.00 -4.94
C ASN A 120 2.24 -7.46 -4.72
N PRO A 121 1.61 -6.82 -5.73
CA PRO A 121 0.30 -6.18 -5.58
C PRO A 121 -0.80 -7.10 -5.07
N GLU A 122 -0.88 -8.35 -5.58
CA GLU A 122 -1.91 -9.29 -5.16
C GLU A 122 -1.74 -9.72 -3.70
N SER A 123 -0.51 -9.98 -3.30
CA SER A 123 -0.19 -10.37 -1.92
C SER A 123 -0.49 -9.23 -0.95
N TYR A 124 -0.21 -7.99 -1.35
CA TYR A 124 -0.46 -6.79 -0.56
C TYR A 124 -1.96 -6.57 -0.33
N VAL A 125 -2.74 -6.53 -1.41
CA VAL A 125 -4.20 -6.37 -1.34
C VAL A 125 -4.83 -7.51 -0.54
N ARG A 126 -4.40 -8.75 -0.77
CA ARG A 126 -4.93 -9.93 -0.05
C ARG A 126 -4.63 -9.90 1.44
N ALA A 127 -3.42 -9.45 1.83
CA ALA A 127 -3.06 -9.32 3.24
C ALA A 127 -3.98 -8.31 3.96
N ILE A 128 -4.21 -7.15 3.35
CA ILE A 128 -5.07 -6.11 3.89
C ILE A 128 -6.53 -6.56 3.94
N ALA A 129 -7.05 -7.12 2.85
CA ALA A 129 -8.43 -7.61 2.78
C ALA A 129 -8.70 -8.67 3.86
N ARG A 130 -7.75 -9.60 4.05
CA ARG A 130 -7.83 -10.64 5.09
C ARG A 130 -7.83 -10.06 6.50
N ALA A 131 -7.00 -9.05 6.76
CA ALA A 131 -6.93 -8.41 8.06
C ALA A 131 -8.19 -7.60 8.39
N LEU A 132 -8.87 -7.08 7.37
CA LEU A 132 -10.12 -6.34 7.50
C LEU A 132 -11.38 -7.23 7.42
N ASP A 133 -11.21 -8.55 7.30
CA ASP A 133 -12.30 -9.52 7.12
C ASP A 133 -13.26 -9.14 5.98
N ILE A 134 -12.68 -8.74 4.85
CA ILE A 134 -13.40 -8.43 3.62
C ILE A 134 -12.98 -9.39 2.50
N GLU A 135 -13.89 -9.62 1.55
CA GLU A 135 -13.54 -10.40 0.37
C GLU A 135 -12.50 -9.63 -0.47
N PRO A 136 -11.33 -10.24 -0.79
CA PRO A 136 -10.37 -9.58 -1.63
C PRO A 136 -10.99 -9.29 -2.99
N PRO A 137 -10.78 -8.09 -3.56
CA PRO A 137 -11.26 -7.79 -4.90
C PRO A 137 -10.71 -8.82 -5.88
N PRO A 138 -11.46 -9.17 -6.93
CA PRO A 138 -11.01 -10.11 -7.92
C PRO A 138 -9.66 -9.67 -8.48
N ALA A 139 -8.71 -10.62 -8.56
CA ALA A 139 -7.38 -10.34 -9.09
C ALA A 139 -7.52 -9.70 -10.48
N GLN A 140 -7.10 -8.48 -10.62
CA GLN A 140 -7.13 -7.83 -11.93
C GLN A 140 -6.17 -8.56 -12.85
N THR A 141 -6.68 -9.00 -14.00
CA THR A 141 -5.82 -9.61 -15.03
C THR A 141 -4.75 -8.60 -15.47
N PRO A 142 -3.54 -9.04 -15.90
CA PRO A 142 -2.52 -8.13 -16.43
C PRO A 142 -3.04 -7.18 -17.49
N ARG A 143 -4.04 -7.64 -18.27
CA ARG A 143 -4.72 -6.81 -19.28
C ARG A 143 -5.61 -5.74 -18.67
N ALA A 144 -6.33 -6.03 -17.60
CA ALA A 144 -7.17 -5.06 -16.91
C ALA A 144 -6.32 -3.98 -16.21
N ARG A 145 -5.17 -4.36 -15.62
CA ARG A 145 -4.19 -3.41 -15.04
C ARG A 145 -3.64 -2.47 -16.08
N LEU A 146 -3.17 -2.98 -17.21
CA LEU A 146 -2.70 -2.18 -18.33
C LEU A 146 -3.78 -1.24 -18.87
N GLN A 147 -5.01 -1.69 -18.90
CA GLN A 147 -6.13 -0.88 -19.36
C GLN A 147 -6.41 0.29 -18.41
N THR A 148 -6.43 0.06 -17.11
CA THR A 148 -6.58 1.11 -16.09
C THR A 148 -5.40 2.10 -16.12
N GLU A 149 -4.17 1.60 -16.26
CA GLU A 149 -2.97 2.43 -16.36
C GLU A 149 -2.98 3.32 -17.60
N ILE A 150 -3.42 2.78 -18.74
CA ILE A 150 -3.61 3.54 -19.98
C ILE A 150 -4.70 4.60 -19.79
N GLU A 151 -5.83 4.25 -19.21
CA GLU A 151 -6.94 5.18 -18.95
C GLU A 151 -6.53 6.33 -18.04
N HIS A 152 -5.79 6.01 -16.96
CA HIS A 152 -5.27 7.01 -16.02
C HIS A 152 -4.24 7.94 -16.67
N SER A 153 -3.33 7.38 -17.46
CA SER A 153 -2.33 8.15 -18.22
C SER A 153 -2.97 9.04 -19.29
N MET A 154 -4.08 8.58 -19.87
CA MET A 154 -4.82 9.34 -20.87
C MET A 154 -5.66 10.46 -20.28
N ALA A 155 -6.15 10.35 -19.06
CA ALA A 155 -7.01 11.35 -18.41
C ALA A 155 -6.32 12.71 -18.20
N GLY A 156 -4.97 12.72 -18.07
CA GLY A 156 -4.16 13.95 -17.95
C GLY A 156 -3.37 14.33 -19.21
N ALA A 157 -3.48 13.57 -20.30
CA ALA A 157 -2.65 13.75 -21.47
C ALA A 157 -3.21 14.81 -22.43
N SER A 158 -2.32 15.59 -23.05
CA SER A 158 -2.70 16.53 -24.10
C SER A 158 -3.19 15.80 -25.37
N SER A 159 -4.01 16.47 -26.19
CA SER A 159 -4.51 15.92 -27.48
C SER A 159 -3.39 15.42 -28.39
N ASP A 160 -2.22 16.05 -28.34
CA ASP A 160 -1.07 15.65 -29.15
C ASP A 160 -0.38 14.41 -28.62
N ALA A 161 -0.23 14.27 -27.30
CA ALA A 161 0.28 13.06 -26.67
C ALA A 161 -0.63 11.85 -26.92
N LEU A 162 -1.94 12.04 -26.91
CA LEU A 162 -2.92 11.01 -27.24
C LEU A 162 -2.81 10.54 -28.70
N ARG A 163 -2.59 11.47 -29.64
CA ARG A 163 -2.38 11.14 -31.07
C ARG A 163 -1.10 10.33 -31.28
N GLU A 164 -0.04 10.70 -30.59
CA GLU A 164 1.24 10.01 -30.69
C GLU A 164 1.18 8.58 -30.11
N ALA A 165 0.55 8.40 -28.94
CA ALA A 165 0.30 7.10 -28.35
C ALA A 165 -0.55 6.19 -29.27
N LEU A 166 -1.59 6.76 -29.89
CA LEU A 166 -2.45 6.03 -30.83
C LEU A 166 -1.69 5.60 -32.09
N ALA A 167 -0.76 6.43 -32.57
CA ALA A 167 0.10 6.10 -33.73
C ALA A 167 1.05 4.93 -33.40
N VAL A 168 1.62 4.89 -32.18
CA VAL A 168 2.47 3.79 -31.72
C VAL A 168 1.70 2.49 -31.62
N LEU A 169 0.51 2.52 -31.02
CA LEU A 169 -0.36 1.34 -30.89
C LEU A 169 -0.80 0.77 -32.24
N ARG A 170 -1.12 1.62 -33.21
CA ARG A 170 -1.45 1.19 -34.57
C ARG A 170 -0.28 0.50 -35.27
N ARG A 171 0.95 1.00 -35.11
CA ARG A 171 2.17 0.38 -35.65
C ARG A 171 2.48 -0.98 -35.00
N ALA A 172 2.22 -1.11 -33.69
CA ALA A 172 2.42 -2.37 -32.98
C ALA A 172 1.43 -3.46 -33.45
N LYS A 173 0.17 -3.08 -33.73
CA LYS A 173 -0.86 -4.00 -34.23
C LYS A 173 -0.53 -4.58 -35.60
N THR A 174 0.02 -3.77 -36.50
CA THR A 174 0.41 -4.21 -37.85
C THR A 174 1.65 -5.12 -37.88
N LYS A 175 2.48 -5.12 -36.81
CA LYS A 175 3.64 -6.01 -36.69
C LYS A 175 3.34 -7.37 -36.05
N GLY A 176 2.20 -7.52 -35.41
CA GLY A 176 1.77 -8.77 -34.75
C GLY A 176 0.92 -9.69 -35.63
N GLU A 177 0.59 -9.29 -36.84
CA GLU A 177 -0.23 -10.06 -37.80
C GLU A 177 0.58 -10.64 -38.97
N SER A 178 1.91 -10.75 -38.84
CA SER A 178 2.78 -11.35 -39.87
C SER A 178 3.47 -12.61 -39.36
#